data_fc9dde4e0cfeaa0a5106c98250d9d87b
#
_entry.id   fc9dde4e0cfeaa0a5106c98250d9d87b
#
_cell.length_a   1.000
_cell.length_b   1.000
_cell.length_c   1.000
_cell.angle_alpha   90.00
_cell.angle_beta   90.00
_cell.angle_gamma   90.00
#
_symmetry.space_group_name_H-M   'P 1'
#
loop_
_entity.id
_entity.type
_entity.pdbx_description
1 polymer ?
#
loop_
_entity_poly.entity_id
_entity_poly.type
_entity_poly.pdbx_seq_one_letter_code
_entity_poly.pdbx_strand_id
1 'polypeptide(L)'
;MMMPLTCNVLEKLSGKTLCTAESCTGGGIGAALTAVPGSSEVYKGGIISYTNDVKQKLLGINPFLLKNLGAVSAPIAEAMAIGARNALNTDIAVSVTGLAGPGGDDKGNPVGLVFIGYADDKRITSRRFVFSGDREEVRNQAVEAALKLILDLN
;
A
#
# COMPACT_ATOMS: atom_id res chain seq x y z
N MET A 1 -16.93 -8.65 -1.76
CA MET A 1 -17.30 -7.47 -2.54
C MET A 1 -16.10 -6.69 -3.07
N MET A 2 -14.92 -7.34 -3.12
CA MET A 2 -13.69 -6.74 -3.64
C MET A 2 -13.74 -6.53 -5.16
N MET A 3 -14.28 -7.49 -5.90
CA MET A 3 -14.25 -7.48 -7.36
C MET A 3 -14.89 -6.23 -8.00
N PRO A 4 -16.09 -5.77 -7.58
CA PRO A 4 -16.64 -4.54 -8.15
C PRO A 4 -15.77 -3.31 -7.88
N LEU A 5 -15.19 -3.22 -6.69
CA LEU A 5 -14.30 -2.12 -6.33
C LEU A 5 -13.03 -2.13 -7.19
N THR A 6 -12.45 -3.31 -7.40
CA THR A 6 -11.27 -3.48 -8.25
C THR A 6 -11.55 -3.09 -9.69
N CYS A 7 -12.70 -3.51 -10.24
CA CYS A 7 -13.10 -3.11 -11.59
C CYS A 7 -13.23 -1.59 -11.72
N ASN A 8 -13.84 -0.94 -10.72
CA ASN A 8 -13.98 0.52 -10.71
C ASN A 8 -12.61 1.23 -10.71
N VAL A 9 -11.65 0.71 -9.94
CA VAL A 9 -10.28 1.25 -9.93
C VAL A 9 -9.65 1.15 -11.32
N LEU A 10 -9.73 -0.01 -11.95
CA LEU A 10 -9.12 -0.24 -13.25
C LEU A 10 -9.77 0.62 -14.34
N GLU A 11 -11.07 0.78 -14.32
CA GLU A 11 -11.79 1.68 -15.23
C GLU A 11 -11.37 3.14 -15.02
N LYS A 12 -11.34 3.56 -13.75
CA LYS A 12 -10.98 4.94 -13.40
C LYS A 12 -9.56 5.28 -13.85
N LEU A 13 -8.65 4.33 -13.77
CA LEU A 13 -7.25 4.53 -14.14
C LEU A 13 -6.94 4.18 -15.60
N SER A 14 -7.94 3.98 -16.43
CA SER A 14 -7.72 3.73 -17.87
C SER A 14 -6.82 4.80 -18.48
N GLY A 15 -5.75 4.38 -19.16
CA GLY A 15 -4.74 5.28 -19.72
C GLY A 15 -3.64 5.72 -18.75
N LYS A 16 -3.71 5.31 -17.47
CA LYS A 16 -2.68 5.54 -16.46
C LYS A 16 -2.07 4.23 -15.99
N THR A 17 -0.91 4.30 -15.37
CA THR A 17 -0.22 3.14 -14.80
C THR A 17 -0.16 3.20 -13.29
N LEU A 18 -0.30 2.04 -12.66
CA LEU A 18 -0.35 1.86 -11.21
C LEU A 18 0.66 0.81 -10.77
N CYS A 19 1.32 1.05 -9.66
CA CYS A 19 2.10 0.04 -8.94
C CYS A 19 1.74 0.03 -7.44
N THR A 20 2.18 -1.01 -6.75
CA THR A 20 1.96 -1.15 -5.30
C THR A 20 3.25 -1.36 -4.55
N ALA A 21 3.28 -0.93 -3.27
CA ALA A 21 4.29 -1.31 -2.30
C ALA A 21 3.58 -1.88 -1.09
N GLU A 22 3.75 -3.15 -0.82
CA GLU A 22 2.94 -3.86 0.16
C GLU A 22 3.79 -4.45 1.29
N SER A 23 3.41 -4.17 2.53
CA SER A 23 3.98 -4.78 3.71
C SER A 23 3.00 -5.80 4.30
N CYS A 24 2.14 -5.41 5.22
CA CYS A 24 1.25 -6.35 5.90
C CYS A 24 0.24 -7.08 5.00
N THR A 25 -0.06 -6.56 3.82
CA THR A 25 -0.96 -7.20 2.85
C THR A 25 -0.28 -8.29 2.03
N GLY A 26 1.04 -8.30 1.97
CA GLY A 26 1.84 -9.38 1.35
C GLY A 26 1.55 -9.66 -0.11
N GLY A 27 1.10 -8.66 -0.88
CA GLY A 27 0.70 -8.80 -2.27
C GLY A 27 -0.81 -8.84 -2.49
N GLY A 28 -1.60 -8.66 -1.44
CA GLY A 28 -3.07 -8.72 -1.52
C GLY A 28 -3.69 -7.69 -2.44
N ILE A 29 -3.12 -6.48 -2.53
CA ILE A 29 -3.61 -5.46 -3.46
C ILE A 29 -3.35 -5.91 -4.90
N GLY A 30 -2.13 -6.34 -5.18
CA GLY A 30 -1.76 -6.88 -6.50
C GLY A 30 -2.61 -8.07 -6.89
N ALA A 31 -2.86 -8.99 -5.95
CA ALA A 31 -3.73 -10.15 -6.18
C ALA A 31 -5.16 -9.74 -6.53
N ALA A 32 -5.72 -8.74 -5.83
CA ALA A 32 -7.05 -8.23 -6.13
C ALA A 32 -7.11 -7.60 -7.53
N LEU A 33 -6.12 -6.81 -7.88
CA LEU A 33 -6.06 -6.16 -9.19
C LEU A 33 -5.92 -7.18 -10.33
N THR A 34 -5.02 -8.14 -10.18
CA THR A 34 -4.74 -9.15 -11.21
C THR A 34 -5.85 -10.21 -11.35
N ALA A 35 -6.78 -10.27 -10.41
CA ALA A 35 -7.97 -11.11 -10.55
C ALA A 35 -8.89 -10.65 -11.69
N VAL A 36 -8.76 -9.41 -12.13
CA VAL A 36 -9.58 -8.85 -13.22
C VAL A 36 -8.84 -9.01 -14.55
N PRO A 37 -9.43 -9.69 -15.54
CA PRO A 37 -8.83 -9.78 -16.88
C PRO A 37 -8.58 -8.39 -17.46
N GLY A 38 -7.43 -8.20 -18.13
CA GLY A 38 -7.05 -6.92 -18.71
C GLY A 38 -6.40 -5.95 -17.74
N SER A 39 -6.23 -6.31 -16.48
CA SER A 39 -5.62 -5.44 -15.46
C SER A 39 -4.20 -4.97 -15.79
N SER A 40 -3.46 -5.70 -16.63
CA SER A 40 -2.09 -5.34 -17.03
C SER A 40 -2.02 -4.04 -17.85
N GLU A 41 -3.12 -3.58 -18.40
CA GLU A 41 -3.16 -2.26 -19.04
C GLU A 41 -2.92 -1.13 -18.04
N VAL A 42 -3.29 -1.34 -16.79
CA VAL A 42 -3.16 -0.37 -15.69
C VAL A 42 -2.10 -0.79 -14.68
N TYR A 43 -2.25 -1.97 -14.10
CA TYR A 43 -1.36 -2.46 -13.04
C TYR A 43 -0.09 -3.08 -13.61
N LYS A 44 1.07 -2.48 -13.28
CA LYS A 44 2.36 -2.90 -13.84
C LYS A 44 3.16 -3.82 -12.95
N GLY A 45 2.87 -3.80 -11.66
CA GLY A 45 3.57 -4.65 -10.71
C GLY A 45 3.59 -4.06 -9.31
N GLY A 46 4.24 -4.77 -8.41
CA GLY A 46 4.36 -4.33 -7.03
C GLY A 46 5.63 -4.83 -6.37
N ILE A 47 5.99 -4.19 -5.28
CA ILE A 47 7.12 -4.56 -4.44
C ILE A 47 6.56 -5.01 -3.10
N ILE A 48 6.77 -6.27 -2.76
CA ILE A 48 6.43 -6.78 -1.44
C ILE A 48 7.62 -6.49 -0.53
N SER A 49 7.48 -5.49 0.33
CA SER A 49 8.51 -4.97 1.22
C SER A 49 8.15 -5.25 2.67
N TYR A 50 8.13 -6.53 3.02
CA TYR A 50 7.58 -6.99 4.29
C TYR A 50 8.44 -6.60 5.48
N THR A 51 9.76 -6.63 5.33
CA THR A 51 10.72 -6.29 6.38
C THR A 51 11.34 -4.92 6.14
N ASN A 52 11.92 -4.33 7.20
CA ASN A 52 12.63 -3.06 7.08
C ASN A 52 13.83 -3.14 6.15
N ASP A 53 14.53 -4.27 6.13
CA ASP A 53 15.65 -4.49 5.23
C ASP A 53 15.22 -4.39 3.76
N VAL A 54 14.12 -5.02 3.40
CA VAL A 54 13.57 -4.95 2.03
C VAL A 54 13.04 -3.55 1.71
N LYS A 55 12.43 -2.86 2.68
CA LYS A 55 12.02 -1.46 2.51
C LYS A 55 13.20 -0.57 2.16
N GLN A 56 14.34 -0.77 2.81
CA GLN A 56 15.56 -0.03 2.50
C GLN A 56 16.11 -0.39 1.12
N LYS A 57 16.24 -1.68 0.83
CA LYS A 57 16.91 -2.17 -0.39
C LYS A 57 16.12 -1.87 -1.66
N LEU A 58 14.82 -2.12 -1.65
CA LEU A 58 13.99 -2.05 -2.85
C LEU A 58 13.23 -0.74 -3.00
N LEU A 59 12.87 -0.09 -1.90
CA LEU A 59 12.12 1.17 -1.93
C LEU A 59 13.00 2.39 -1.63
N GLY A 60 14.26 2.18 -1.28
CA GLY A 60 15.19 3.27 -1.00
C GLY A 60 14.86 4.08 0.25
N ILE A 61 14.14 3.48 1.21
CA ILE A 61 13.75 4.19 2.43
C ILE A 61 14.94 4.37 3.34
N ASN A 62 15.11 5.60 3.85
CA ASN A 62 16.20 5.96 4.76
C ASN A 62 16.10 5.12 6.04
N PRO A 63 17.18 4.38 6.42
CA PRO A 63 17.17 3.55 7.62
C PRO A 63 16.96 4.32 8.91
N PHE A 64 17.37 5.59 8.99
CA PHE A 64 17.11 6.44 10.16
C PHE A 64 15.62 6.74 10.34
N LEU A 65 14.90 6.96 9.24
CA LEU A 65 13.45 7.15 9.31
C LEU A 65 12.74 5.88 9.80
N LEU A 66 13.14 4.72 9.30
CA LEU A 66 12.59 3.45 9.75
C LEU A 66 12.84 3.20 11.23
N LYS A 67 14.07 3.48 11.69
CA LYS A 67 14.45 3.30 13.08
C LYS A 67 13.70 4.27 14.01
N ASN A 68 13.62 5.54 13.64
CA ASN A 68 13.07 6.59 14.51
C ASN A 68 11.54 6.63 14.50
N LEU A 69 10.92 6.47 13.34
CA LEU A 69 9.47 6.56 13.18
C LEU A 69 8.76 5.21 13.24
N GLY A 70 9.50 4.13 13.01
CA GLY A 70 8.93 2.79 12.85
C GLY A 70 8.29 2.61 11.47
N ALA A 71 8.17 1.35 11.07
CA ALA A 71 7.61 0.99 9.77
C ALA A 71 6.13 1.38 9.63
N VAL A 72 5.39 1.40 10.73
CA VAL A 72 3.95 1.70 10.73
C VAL A 72 3.75 3.16 11.08
N SER A 73 3.86 4.02 10.07
CA SER A 73 3.73 5.47 10.21
C SER A 73 3.38 6.12 8.87
N ALA A 74 2.81 7.32 8.93
CA ALA A 74 2.47 8.07 7.73
C ALA A 74 3.68 8.38 6.84
N PRO A 75 4.81 8.87 7.39
CA PRO A 75 5.99 9.16 6.56
C PRO A 75 6.55 7.92 5.85
N ILE A 76 6.52 6.75 6.51
CA ILE A 76 7.02 5.52 5.90
C ILE A 76 6.06 5.02 4.82
N ALA A 77 4.73 5.11 5.02
CA ALA A 77 3.77 4.77 3.97
C ALA A 77 3.97 5.65 2.72
N GLU A 78 4.18 6.94 2.92
CA GLU A 78 4.44 7.89 1.83
C GLU A 78 5.76 7.59 1.13
N ALA A 79 6.83 7.32 1.88
CA ALA A 79 8.12 6.95 1.34
C ALA A 79 8.06 5.63 0.55
N MET A 80 7.27 4.67 1.00
CA MET A 80 7.04 3.41 0.28
C MET A 80 6.39 3.66 -1.08
N ALA A 81 5.36 4.49 -1.14
CA ALA A 81 4.68 4.84 -2.38
C ALA A 81 5.63 5.56 -3.35
N ILE A 82 6.41 6.52 -2.87
CA ILE A 82 7.42 7.22 -3.66
C ILE A 82 8.45 6.24 -4.23
N GLY A 83 8.97 5.36 -3.37
CA GLY A 83 9.99 4.39 -3.78
C GLY A 83 9.51 3.41 -4.84
N ALA A 84 8.29 2.91 -4.72
CA ALA A 84 7.70 2.01 -5.71
C ALA A 84 7.44 2.73 -7.04
N ARG A 85 6.88 3.94 -6.98
CA ARG A 85 6.64 4.76 -8.16
C ARG A 85 7.92 5.03 -8.94
N ASN A 86 9.00 5.34 -8.25
CA ASN A 86 10.30 5.57 -8.88
C ASN A 86 10.90 4.28 -9.45
N ALA A 87 10.81 3.17 -8.71
CA ALA A 87 11.37 1.89 -9.15
C ALA A 87 10.67 1.32 -10.38
N LEU A 88 9.35 1.45 -10.45
CA LEU A 88 8.53 0.88 -11.52
C LEU A 88 8.11 1.91 -12.59
N ASN A 89 8.43 3.18 -12.36
CA ASN A 89 8.14 4.28 -13.30
C ASN A 89 6.67 4.31 -13.72
N THR A 90 5.77 4.28 -12.75
CA THR A 90 4.33 4.37 -12.97
C THR A 90 3.80 5.77 -12.69
N ASP A 91 2.60 6.07 -13.17
CA ASP A 91 1.93 7.34 -12.89
C ASP A 91 1.53 7.45 -11.43
N ILE A 92 1.05 6.34 -10.87
CA ILE A 92 0.49 6.26 -9.52
C ILE A 92 1.14 5.09 -8.77
N ALA A 93 1.38 5.28 -7.48
CA ALA A 93 1.72 4.22 -6.55
C ALA A 93 0.84 4.28 -5.32
N VAL A 94 0.40 3.13 -4.83
CA VAL A 94 -0.26 2.98 -3.54
C VAL A 94 0.57 2.05 -2.65
N SER A 95 0.67 2.37 -1.37
CA SER A 95 1.42 1.57 -0.40
C SER A 95 0.58 1.20 0.80
N VAL A 96 0.95 0.14 1.48
CA VAL A 96 0.33 -0.31 2.74
C VAL A 96 1.41 -0.72 3.72
N THR A 97 1.35 -0.18 4.93
CA THR A 97 2.15 -0.61 6.07
C THR A 97 1.27 -0.64 7.31
N GLY A 98 1.38 -1.70 8.12
CA GLY A 98 0.48 -1.83 9.27
C GLY A 98 0.75 -3.03 10.15
N LEU A 99 -0.03 -3.10 11.22
CA LEU A 99 0.00 -4.17 12.22
C LEU A 99 -1.25 -5.05 12.06
N ALA A 100 -1.10 -6.17 11.38
CA ALA A 100 -2.21 -7.11 11.17
C ALA A 100 -2.60 -7.87 12.46
N GLY A 101 -1.67 -8.02 13.39
CA GLY A 101 -1.89 -8.76 14.63
C GLY A 101 -1.52 -10.24 14.50
N PRO A 102 -1.63 -11.00 15.60
CA PRO A 102 -2.01 -10.56 16.95
C PRO A 102 -0.93 -9.76 17.69
N GLY A 103 0.33 -9.80 17.25
CA GLY A 103 1.43 -9.05 17.86
C GLY A 103 1.44 -7.59 17.45
N GLY A 104 1.89 -6.71 18.36
CA GLY A 104 2.13 -5.31 18.09
C GLY A 104 3.57 -5.02 17.67
N ASP A 105 3.95 -3.76 17.69
CA ASP A 105 5.32 -3.31 17.43
C ASP A 105 6.00 -2.81 18.72
N ASP A 106 7.27 -2.37 18.61
CA ASP A 106 8.04 -1.82 19.71
C ASP A 106 7.73 -0.34 20.01
N LYS A 107 6.84 0.28 19.25
CA LYS A 107 6.44 1.68 19.38
C LYS A 107 5.14 1.87 20.19
N GLY A 108 4.52 0.78 20.66
CA GLY A 108 3.26 0.85 21.38
C GLY A 108 2.05 1.15 20.51
N ASN A 109 2.14 0.96 19.21
CA ASN A 109 1.01 1.15 18.31
C ASN A 109 -0.06 0.07 18.51
N PRO A 110 -1.35 0.41 18.36
CA PRO A 110 -2.42 -0.60 18.48
C PRO A 110 -2.38 -1.59 17.31
N VAL A 111 -2.72 -2.84 17.58
CA VAL A 111 -2.98 -3.83 16.53
C VAL A 111 -4.15 -3.35 15.67
N GLY A 112 -4.02 -3.49 14.36
CA GLY A 112 -5.00 -2.97 13.40
C GLY A 112 -4.66 -1.59 12.85
N LEU A 113 -3.63 -0.92 13.40
CA LEU A 113 -3.14 0.33 12.86
C LEU A 113 -2.52 0.10 11.47
N VAL A 114 -3.05 0.79 10.47
CA VAL A 114 -2.61 0.69 9.08
C VAL A 114 -2.53 2.08 8.47
N PHE A 115 -1.46 2.34 7.74
CA PHE A 115 -1.33 3.53 6.91
C PHE A 115 -1.32 3.13 5.44
N ILE A 116 -2.12 3.82 4.66
CA ILE A 116 -2.17 3.68 3.20
C ILE A 116 -1.51 4.92 2.61
N GLY A 117 -0.42 4.73 1.87
CA GLY A 117 0.28 5.81 1.19
C GLY A 117 -0.13 5.90 -0.29
N TYR A 118 0.01 7.08 -0.86
CA TYR A 118 -0.31 7.36 -2.25
C TYR A 118 0.67 8.39 -2.80
N ALA A 119 1.14 8.18 -4.03
CA ALA A 119 1.98 9.13 -4.73
C ALA A 119 1.63 9.17 -6.21
N ASP A 120 1.54 10.37 -6.76
CA ASP A 120 1.48 10.62 -8.20
C ASP A 120 2.37 11.85 -8.53
N ASP A 121 2.26 12.41 -9.73
CA ASP A 121 3.08 13.55 -10.14
C ASP A 121 2.69 14.87 -9.45
N LYS A 122 1.53 14.92 -8.80
CA LYS A 122 0.97 16.14 -8.20
C LYS A 122 0.95 16.12 -6.69
N ARG A 123 0.85 14.93 -6.07
CA ARG A 123 0.70 14.83 -4.61
C ARG A 123 1.31 13.58 -4.04
N ILE A 124 1.67 13.69 -2.77
CA ILE A 124 2.06 12.60 -1.91
C ILE A 124 1.21 12.73 -0.66
N THR A 125 0.49 11.68 -0.29
CA THR A 125 -0.39 11.71 0.88
C THR A 125 -0.51 10.32 1.52
N SER A 126 -1.16 10.27 2.66
CA SER A 126 -1.46 9.01 3.34
C SER A 126 -2.73 9.14 4.17
N ARG A 127 -3.33 8.00 4.49
CA ARG A 127 -4.47 7.92 5.43
C ARG A 127 -4.17 6.90 6.51
N ARG A 128 -4.63 7.22 7.70
CA ARG A 128 -4.49 6.38 8.89
C ARG A 128 -5.79 5.66 9.18
N PHE A 129 -5.69 4.36 9.47
CA PHE A 129 -6.83 3.53 9.86
C PHE A 129 -6.48 2.71 11.10
N VAL A 130 -7.48 2.40 11.90
CA VAL A 130 -7.38 1.37 12.94
C VAL A 130 -8.50 0.35 12.68
N PHE A 131 -8.13 -0.76 12.07
CA PHE A 131 -9.09 -1.81 11.73
C PHE A 131 -9.28 -2.78 12.89
N SER A 132 -10.52 -3.22 13.07
CA SER A 132 -10.86 -4.26 14.03
C SER A 132 -10.87 -5.63 13.37
N GLY A 133 -10.80 -6.67 14.19
CA GLY A 133 -10.84 -8.04 13.73
C GLY A 133 -9.51 -8.77 13.87
N ASP A 134 -9.48 -10.00 13.36
CA ASP A 134 -8.28 -10.82 13.37
C ASP A 134 -7.30 -10.41 12.25
N ARG A 135 -6.20 -11.14 12.17
CA ARG A 135 -5.14 -10.87 11.18
C ARG A 135 -5.65 -10.86 9.74
N GLU A 136 -6.49 -11.81 9.39
CA GLU A 136 -7.05 -11.90 8.04
C GLU A 136 -7.98 -10.72 7.74
N GLU A 137 -8.85 -10.39 8.69
CA GLU A 137 -9.79 -9.28 8.58
C GLU A 137 -9.07 -7.94 8.42
N VAL A 138 -8.02 -7.70 9.22
CA VAL A 138 -7.22 -6.46 9.11
C VAL A 138 -6.57 -6.36 7.72
N ARG A 139 -5.97 -7.44 7.24
CA ARG A 139 -5.33 -7.46 5.92
C ARG A 139 -6.34 -7.22 4.78
N ASN A 140 -7.51 -7.84 4.84
CA ASN A 140 -8.56 -7.65 3.84
C ASN A 140 -9.09 -6.21 3.83
N GLN A 141 -9.32 -5.64 5.01
CA GLN A 141 -9.75 -4.23 5.13
C GLN A 141 -8.68 -3.28 4.61
N ALA A 142 -7.40 -3.59 4.82
CA ALA A 142 -6.30 -2.77 4.30
C ALA A 142 -6.27 -2.77 2.77
N VAL A 143 -6.47 -3.92 2.12
CA VAL A 143 -6.57 -4.01 0.66
C VAL A 143 -7.74 -3.17 0.15
N GLU A 144 -8.90 -3.31 0.75
CA GLU A 144 -10.09 -2.54 0.38
C GLU A 144 -9.88 -1.03 0.54
N ALA A 145 -9.28 -0.61 1.66
CA ALA A 145 -8.98 0.80 1.93
C ALA A 145 -8.01 1.38 0.89
N ALA A 146 -7.01 0.60 0.46
CA ALA A 146 -6.08 1.03 -0.57
C ALA A 146 -6.79 1.26 -1.92
N LEU A 147 -7.67 0.35 -2.31
CA LEU A 147 -8.45 0.49 -3.54
C LEU A 147 -9.40 1.70 -3.48
N LYS A 148 -10.04 1.92 -2.34
CA LYS A 148 -10.90 3.09 -2.11
C LYS A 148 -10.12 4.40 -2.20
N LEU A 149 -8.92 4.43 -1.62
CA LEU A 149 -8.07 5.63 -1.68
C LEU A 149 -7.71 6.00 -3.11
N ILE A 150 -7.38 5.01 -3.93
CA ILE A 150 -7.10 5.25 -5.35
C ILE A 150 -8.30 5.91 -6.03
N LEU A 151 -9.52 5.41 -5.79
CA LEU A 151 -10.73 6.01 -6.36
C LEU A 151 -10.97 7.43 -5.87
N ASP A 152 -10.77 7.68 -4.57
CA ASP A 152 -11.00 8.99 -3.96
C ASP A 152 -10.08 10.06 -4.52
N LEU A 153 -8.86 9.69 -4.92
CA LEU A 153 -7.83 10.63 -5.37
C LEU A 153 -7.75 10.77 -6.91
N ASN A 154 -8.56 10.03 -7.63
CA ASN A 154 -8.63 10.06 -9.08
C ASN A 154 -10.05 10.25 -9.58
#